data_22f93c93554d96224e8a33cf98050ad2
#
_entry.id   22f93c93554d96224e8a33cf98050ad2
#
_cell.length_a   1.000
_cell.length_b   1.000
_cell.length_c   1.000
_cell.angle_alpha   90.00
_cell.angle_beta   90.00
_cell.angle_gamma   90.00
#
_symmetry.space_group_name_H-M   'P 1'
#
loop_
_entity.id
_entity.type
_entity.pdbx_description
1 polymer ?
#
loop_
_entity_poly.entity_id
_entity_poly.type
_entity_poly.pdbx_seq_one_letter_code
_entity_poly.pdbx_strand_id
1 'polypeptide(L)'
;MTNSAVATPSQTNPFDARGPFLLSLFMTLVGYSVLVALPAINGAWVDQLGFSEVEVNRVASSDLLGLFIGAVLTSFLIRSWSRQNLTYLGIALSIVANGLCTQYVDYETTLILRFVAGLGAGFYTAVAVASLGAHSKPREAFNWMLLAFAISQFLELQLIPHLSMNGIYLFFIATYVVTLPFVRLIPTTNPPTAAQDTPTESRRPTLLAWVGIGAIVVAYINIGAYWSNIELAAEAAGLDGNWAAQVIAWCVLLSFGGCFTAMWVLKKFDYDRPLLFTFVLMVLAVGLLAFNFTAAVFVFSVAMFNFLWIFIDVYQMGGVSVADRSGSAAAFIPGAQGLGQTVGPFAASLMLERGWGFDGVFVLCALASATALLIYTLIYFTCRHRPVV
;
A
#
# COMPACT_ATOMS: atom_id res chain seq x y z
N MET A 1 34.82 31.68 -39.68
CA MET A 1 35.13 30.93 -38.44
C MET A 1 33.82 30.36 -37.93
N THR A 2 33.53 29.11 -38.29
CA THR A 2 32.32 28.40 -37.94
C THR A 2 32.52 27.76 -36.57
N ASN A 3 31.84 28.28 -35.56
CA ASN A 3 31.83 27.72 -34.21
C ASN A 3 30.95 26.45 -34.21
N SER A 4 31.55 25.29 -34.39
CA SER A 4 30.90 24.01 -34.18
C SER A 4 30.70 23.82 -32.67
N ALA A 5 29.51 24.08 -32.19
CA ALA A 5 29.09 23.69 -30.83
C ALA A 5 29.23 22.17 -30.73
N VAL A 6 30.24 21.71 -29.99
CA VAL A 6 30.38 20.30 -29.60
C VAL A 6 29.16 19.97 -28.74
N ALA A 7 28.23 19.17 -29.30
CA ALA A 7 27.10 18.61 -28.55
C ALA A 7 27.67 17.76 -27.40
N THR A 8 27.51 18.21 -26.19
CA THR A 8 27.77 17.42 -24.97
C THR A 8 26.96 16.13 -25.06
N PRO A 9 27.54 14.94 -24.88
CA PRO A 9 26.80 13.70 -24.90
C PRO A 9 25.72 13.77 -23.82
N SER A 10 24.46 13.53 -24.20
CA SER A 10 23.33 13.46 -23.26
C SER A 10 23.67 12.41 -22.21
N GLN A 11 23.90 12.83 -20.99
CA GLN A 11 24.09 11.90 -19.87
C GLN A 11 22.87 11.00 -19.77
N THR A 12 23.02 9.72 -20.10
CA THR A 12 21.96 8.74 -19.95
C THR A 12 21.59 8.63 -18.47
N ASN A 13 20.31 8.75 -18.15
CA ASN A 13 19.84 8.62 -16.77
C ASN A 13 20.19 7.21 -16.23
N PRO A 14 20.99 7.07 -15.17
CA PRO A 14 21.40 5.76 -14.66
C PRO A 14 20.23 4.89 -14.15
N PHE A 15 19.08 5.50 -13.84
CA PHE A 15 17.87 4.78 -13.43
C PHE A 15 17.11 4.14 -14.61
N ASP A 16 17.44 4.49 -15.86
CA ASP A 16 16.86 3.88 -17.07
C ASP A 16 17.51 2.55 -17.43
N ALA A 17 18.64 2.22 -16.81
CA ALA A 17 19.31 0.97 -17.05
C ALA A 17 18.44 -0.21 -16.53
N ARG A 18 18.43 -1.33 -17.28
CA ARG A 18 17.62 -2.51 -16.95
C ARG A 18 17.88 -3.06 -15.54
N GLY A 19 19.15 -3.07 -15.08
CA GLY A 19 19.53 -3.58 -13.77
C GLY A 19 18.86 -2.82 -12.62
N PRO A 20 19.09 -1.51 -12.47
CA PRO A 20 18.43 -0.68 -11.47
C PRO A 20 16.90 -0.76 -11.54
N PHE A 21 16.32 -0.76 -12.73
CA PHE A 21 14.89 -0.82 -12.94
C PHE A 21 14.29 -2.14 -12.41
N LEU A 22 14.80 -3.29 -12.88
CA LEU A 22 14.30 -4.61 -12.44
C LEU A 22 14.53 -4.84 -10.95
N LEU A 23 15.69 -4.39 -10.43
CA LEU A 23 15.96 -4.46 -8.99
C LEU A 23 14.94 -3.64 -8.20
N SER A 24 14.64 -2.41 -8.63
CA SER A 24 13.64 -1.57 -7.95
C SER A 24 12.25 -2.19 -7.98
N LEU A 25 11.85 -2.81 -9.10
CA LEU A 25 10.61 -3.60 -9.15
C LEU A 25 10.62 -4.74 -8.12
N PHE A 26 11.67 -5.56 -8.13
CA PHE A 26 11.82 -6.67 -7.18
C PHE A 26 11.79 -6.18 -5.72
N MET A 27 12.48 -5.09 -5.44
CA MET A 27 12.48 -4.49 -4.12
C MET A 27 11.09 -4.03 -3.66
N THR A 28 10.25 -3.52 -4.55
CA THR A 28 8.87 -3.16 -4.15
C THR A 28 8.04 -4.40 -3.80
N LEU A 29 8.22 -5.51 -4.52
CA LEU A 29 7.54 -6.76 -4.20
C LEU A 29 7.93 -7.26 -2.81
N VAL A 30 9.23 -7.39 -2.56
CA VAL A 30 9.77 -7.87 -1.28
C VAL A 30 9.36 -6.96 -0.12
N GLY A 31 9.44 -5.64 -0.30
CA GLY A 31 9.18 -4.70 0.79
C GLY A 31 7.71 -4.56 1.15
N TYR A 32 6.79 -4.83 0.22
CA TYR A 32 5.35 -4.86 0.49
C TYR A 32 4.81 -6.28 0.80
N SER A 33 5.66 -7.30 0.82
CA SER A 33 5.26 -8.70 0.95
C SER A 33 4.32 -8.94 2.15
N VAL A 34 4.65 -8.40 3.34
CA VAL A 34 3.77 -8.53 4.51
C VAL A 34 2.41 -7.89 4.28
N LEU A 35 2.36 -6.70 3.66
CA LEU A 35 1.11 -6.01 3.40
C LEU A 35 0.22 -6.81 2.43
N VAL A 36 0.80 -7.35 1.36
CA VAL A 36 0.01 -8.06 0.33
C VAL A 36 -0.49 -9.41 0.79
N ALA A 37 0.26 -10.10 1.64
CA ALA A 37 -0.08 -11.41 2.17
C ALA A 37 -0.68 -11.37 3.59
N LEU A 38 -1.03 -10.19 4.09
CA LEU A 38 -1.48 -9.97 5.46
C LEU A 38 -2.63 -10.90 5.90
N PRO A 39 -3.67 -11.20 5.09
CA PRO A 39 -4.71 -12.15 5.48
C PRO A 39 -4.11 -13.52 5.86
N ALA A 40 -3.30 -14.12 5.00
CA ALA A 40 -2.69 -15.42 5.21
C ALA A 40 -1.68 -15.44 6.38
N ILE A 41 -0.95 -14.34 6.58
CA ILE A 41 -0.02 -14.21 7.72
C ILE A 41 -0.79 -14.12 9.02
N ASN A 42 -1.88 -13.38 9.05
CA ASN A 42 -2.74 -13.24 10.23
C ASN A 42 -3.35 -14.60 10.62
N GLY A 43 -3.86 -15.37 9.65
CA GLY A 43 -4.28 -16.75 9.88
C GLY A 43 -3.17 -17.59 10.50
N ALA A 44 -1.96 -17.54 9.95
CA ALA A 44 -0.83 -18.30 10.48
C ALA A 44 -0.44 -17.89 11.93
N TRP A 45 -0.56 -16.62 12.31
CA TRP A 45 -0.33 -16.20 13.70
C TRP A 45 -1.39 -16.76 14.65
N VAL A 46 -2.66 -16.80 14.24
CA VAL A 46 -3.74 -17.41 15.04
C VAL A 46 -3.53 -18.93 15.15
N ASP A 47 -3.40 -19.62 14.03
CA ASP A 47 -3.40 -21.08 13.96
C ASP A 47 -2.14 -21.72 14.54
N GLN A 48 -0.98 -21.09 14.34
CA GLN A 48 0.31 -21.71 14.66
C GLN A 48 0.96 -21.13 15.92
N LEU A 49 0.72 -19.85 16.26
CA LEU A 49 1.25 -19.22 17.47
C LEU A 49 0.20 -19.07 18.56
N GLY A 50 -1.09 -19.30 18.26
CA GLY A 50 -2.19 -19.18 19.21
C GLY A 50 -2.50 -17.74 19.62
N PHE A 51 -2.14 -16.74 18.80
CA PHE A 51 -2.47 -15.36 19.07
C PHE A 51 -3.97 -15.15 18.92
N SER A 52 -4.54 -14.33 19.80
CA SER A 52 -5.92 -13.89 19.66
C SER A 52 -6.08 -12.94 18.47
N GLU A 53 -7.29 -12.84 17.95
CA GLU A 53 -7.63 -11.92 16.84
C GLU A 53 -7.27 -10.46 17.18
N VAL A 54 -7.37 -10.07 18.45
CA VAL A 54 -6.94 -8.74 18.95
C VAL A 54 -5.43 -8.56 18.81
N GLU A 55 -4.65 -9.53 19.26
CA GLU A 55 -3.20 -9.50 19.22
C GLU A 55 -2.70 -9.48 17.78
N VAL A 56 -3.26 -10.31 16.91
CA VAL A 56 -2.91 -10.35 15.48
C VAL A 56 -3.12 -8.99 14.81
N ASN A 57 -4.23 -8.33 15.06
CA ASN A 57 -4.50 -7.00 14.50
C ASN A 57 -3.52 -5.93 15.03
N ARG A 58 -3.10 -6.04 16.29
CA ARG A 58 -2.08 -5.14 16.85
C ARG A 58 -0.70 -5.40 16.26
N VAL A 59 -0.34 -6.68 16.06
CA VAL A 59 0.93 -7.08 15.40
C VAL A 59 0.94 -6.58 13.95
N ALA A 60 -0.14 -6.77 13.20
CA ALA A 60 -0.29 -6.26 11.85
C ALA A 60 -0.17 -4.72 11.79
N SER A 61 -0.83 -4.02 12.71
CA SER A 61 -0.73 -2.56 12.82
C SER A 61 0.69 -2.11 13.16
N SER A 62 1.39 -2.83 14.03
CA SER A 62 2.78 -2.53 14.42
C SER A 62 3.74 -2.64 13.24
N ASP A 63 3.59 -3.70 12.42
CA ASP A 63 4.38 -3.91 11.20
C ASP A 63 4.15 -2.78 10.19
N LEU A 64 2.88 -2.48 9.90
CA LEU A 64 2.51 -1.41 8.97
C LEU A 64 2.93 -0.03 9.48
N LEU A 65 2.92 0.20 10.80
CA LEU A 65 3.45 1.42 11.40
C LEU A 65 4.95 1.53 11.17
N GLY A 66 5.69 0.43 11.36
CA GLY A 66 7.12 0.36 11.04
C GLY A 66 7.38 0.71 9.58
N LEU A 67 6.66 0.06 8.65
CA LEU A 67 6.75 0.32 7.20
C LEU A 67 6.51 1.79 6.87
N PHE A 68 5.45 2.38 7.42
CA PHE A 68 5.12 3.79 7.25
C PHE A 68 6.22 4.71 7.76
N ILE A 69 6.68 4.50 9.01
CA ILE A 69 7.74 5.32 9.62
C ILE A 69 9.06 5.18 8.85
N GLY A 70 9.44 3.96 8.45
CA GLY A 70 10.64 3.70 7.66
C GLY A 70 10.60 4.42 6.31
N ALA A 71 9.47 4.41 5.64
CA ALA A 71 9.28 5.13 4.38
C ALA A 71 9.37 6.65 4.56
N VAL A 72 8.74 7.20 5.60
CA VAL A 72 8.82 8.63 5.95
C VAL A 72 10.26 9.02 6.27
N LEU A 73 10.95 8.26 7.12
CA LEU A 73 12.35 8.52 7.45
C LEU A 73 13.25 8.47 6.21
N THR A 74 13.01 7.53 5.29
CA THR A 74 13.75 7.45 4.03
C THR A 74 13.62 8.73 3.22
N SER A 75 12.45 9.35 3.17
CA SER A 75 12.22 10.58 2.40
C SER A 75 13.09 11.75 2.87
N PHE A 76 13.47 11.77 4.15
CA PHE A 76 14.40 12.75 4.72
C PHE A 76 15.86 12.30 4.55
N LEU A 77 16.16 11.05 4.86
CA LEU A 77 17.52 10.51 4.91
C LEU A 77 18.15 10.35 3.52
N ILE A 78 17.37 10.10 2.47
CA ILE A 78 17.85 9.91 1.09
C ILE A 78 18.60 11.13 0.53
N ARG A 79 18.45 12.28 1.18
CA ARG A 79 19.18 13.51 0.82
C ARG A 79 20.63 13.53 1.35
N SER A 80 20.88 12.83 2.46
CA SER A 80 22.17 12.81 3.17
C SER A 80 22.86 11.45 3.15
N TRP A 81 22.08 10.37 3.00
CA TRP A 81 22.59 9.01 2.92
C TRP A 81 22.45 8.45 1.51
N SER A 82 23.37 7.56 1.12
CA SER A 82 23.25 6.89 -0.17
C SER A 82 22.06 5.92 -0.16
N ARG A 83 21.43 5.79 -1.32
CA ARG A 83 20.34 4.81 -1.52
C ARG A 83 20.78 3.39 -1.17
N GLN A 84 22.02 3.03 -1.48
CA GLN A 84 22.60 1.73 -1.16
C GLN A 84 22.68 1.52 0.36
N ASN A 85 23.17 2.51 1.12
CA ASN A 85 23.28 2.38 2.58
C ASN A 85 21.90 2.24 3.25
N LEU A 86 20.90 3.01 2.80
CA LEU A 86 19.52 2.88 3.26
C LEU A 86 18.95 1.49 2.94
N THR A 87 19.25 0.95 1.77
CA THR A 87 18.83 -0.41 1.38
C THR A 87 19.50 -1.46 2.27
N TYR A 88 20.82 -1.36 2.52
CA TYR A 88 21.51 -2.28 3.43
C TYR A 88 20.95 -2.20 4.86
N LEU A 89 20.66 -0.99 5.36
CA LEU A 89 20.03 -0.80 6.67
C LEU A 89 18.66 -1.50 6.71
N GLY A 90 17.82 -1.28 5.69
CA GLY A 90 16.52 -1.92 5.58
C GLY A 90 16.60 -3.44 5.57
N ILE A 91 17.50 -4.00 4.75
CA ILE A 91 17.75 -5.44 4.69
C ILE A 91 18.22 -5.99 6.05
N ALA A 92 19.18 -5.34 6.70
CA ALA A 92 19.72 -5.77 7.98
C ALA A 92 18.63 -5.81 9.07
N LEU A 93 17.84 -4.74 9.20
CA LEU A 93 16.73 -4.68 10.16
C LEU A 93 15.69 -5.78 9.89
N SER A 94 15.29 -5.95 8.62
CA SER A 94 14.28 -6.95 8.25
C SER A 94 14.79 -8.37 8.48
N ILE A 95 16.03 -8.70 8.12
CA ILE A 95 16.62 -10.04 8.33
C ILE A 95 16.74 -10.33 9.82
N VAL A 96 17.29 -9.39 10.61
CA VAL A 96 17.48 -9.60 12.06
C VAL A 96 16.13 -9.77 12.75
N ALA A 97 15.17 -8.92 12.46
CA ALA A 97 13.85 -8.98 13.10
C ALA A 97 13.10 -10.27 12.73
N ASN A 98 13.04 -10.63 11.43
CA ASN A 98 12.42 -11.90 11.02
C ASN A 98 13.19 -13.13 11.57
N GLY A 99 14.53 -13.06 11.65
CA GLY A 99 15.33 -14.12 12.27
C GLY A 99 15.05 -14.29 13.76
N LEU A 100 14.88 -13.20 14.50
CA LEU A 100 14.48 -13.25 15.91
C LEU A 100 13.04 -13.75 16.08
N CYS A 101 12.12 -13.44 15.17
CA CYS A 101 10.76 -14.00 15.20
C CYS A 101 10.71 -15.52 15.08
N THR A 102 11.74 -16.18 14.54
CA THR A 102 11.83 -17.66 14.54
C THR A 102 12.19 -18.24 15.90
N GLN A 103 12.72 -17.44 16.82
CA GLN A 103 13.18 -17.85 18.14
C GLN A 103 12.21 -17.40 19.25
N TYR A 104 11.63 -16.23 19.09
CA TYR A 104 10.73 -15.61 20.06
C TYR A 104 9.33 -15.59 19.48
N VAL A 105 8.44 -16.35 20.11
CA VAL A 105 7.06 -16.58 19.63
C VAL A 105 6.00 -15.98 20.56
N ASP A 106 6.42 -15.26 21.60
CA ASP A 106 5.50 -14.57 22.50
C ASP A 106 4.99 -13.27 21.84
N TYR A 107 3.77 -12.87 22.21
CA TYR A 107 3.09 -11.73 21.63
C TYR A 107 3.86 -10.40 21.76
N GLU A 108 4.33 -10.09 22.99
CA GLU A 108 4.99 -8.79 23.27
C GLU A 108 6.28 -8.63 22.45
N THR A 109 7.09 -9.67 22.40
CA THR A 109 8.33 -9.68 21.60
C THR A 109 8.00 -9.63 20.11
N THR A 110 7.02 -10.39 19.65
CA THR A 110 6.58 -10.38 18.24
C THR A 110 6.10 -8.99 17.84
N LEU A 111 5.32 -8.30 18.67
CA LEU A 111 4.83 -6.95 18.41
C LEU A 111 6.00 -5.97 18.11
N ILE A 112 7.06 -6.03 18.93
CA ILE A 112 8.25 -5.17 18.76
C ILE A 112 9.05 -5.59 17.53
N LEU A 113 9.28 -6.89 17.34
CA LEU A 113 10.05 -7.40 16.21
C LEU A 113 9.36 -7.10 14.88
N ARG A 114 8.03 -7.18 14.82
CA ARG A 114 7.27 -6.83 13.61
C ARG A 114 7.36 -5.35 13.30
N PHE A 115 7.35 -4.46 14.31
CA PHE A 115 7.64 -3.05 14.10
C PHE A 115 9.03 -2.82 13.47
N VAL A 116 10.06 -3.50 14.00
CA VAL A 116 11.43 -3.38 13.48
C VAL A 116 11.54 -3.96 12.06
N ALA A 117 10.88 -5.10 11.78
CA ALA A 117 10.83 -5.68 10.45
C ALA A 117 10.15 -4.74 9.46
N GLY A 118 9.00 -4.18 9.84
CA GLY A 118 8.30 -3.18 9.06
C GLY A 118 9.14 -1.92 8.81
N LEU A 119 9.85 -1.42 9.83
CA LEU A 119 10.76 -0.28 9.70
C LEU A 119 11.84 -0.55 8.65
N GLY A 120 12.44 -1.74 8.67
CA GLY A 120 13.40 -2.19 7.67
C GLY A 120 12.79 -2.28 6.28
N ALA A 121 11.60 -2.87 6.17
CA ALA A 121 10.83 -2.92 4.93
C ALA A 121 10.52 -1.52 4.38
N GLY A 122 10.20 -0.56 5.25
CA GLY A 122 9.94 0.83 4.89
C GLY A 122 11.16 1.54 4.28
N PHE A 123 12.34 1.40 4.90
CA PHE A 123 13.59 1.91 4.31
C PHE A 123 13.84 1.33 2.93
N TYR A 124 13.73 0.03 2.81
CA TYR A 124 14.00 -0.73 1.61
C TYR A 124 13.01 -0.37 0.46
N THR A 125 11.73 -0.36 0.74
CA THR A 125 10.67 -0.08 -0.24
C THR A 125 10.70 1.37 -0.72
N ALA A 126 10.91 2.32 0.21
CA ALA A 126 10.94 3.73 -0.16
C ALA A 126 12.12 4.07 -1.08
N VAL A 127 13.29 3.42 -0.91
CA VAL A 127 14.41 3.55 -1.86
C VAL A 127 14.01 3.02 -3.24
N ALA A 128 13.32 1.88 -3.30
CA ALA A 128 12.85 1.28 -4.55
C ALA A 128 11.87 2.21 -5.29
N VAL A 129 10.84 2.69 -4.59
CA VAL A 129 9.83 3.62 -5.12
C VAL A 129 10.49 4.93 -5.60
N ALA A 130 11.42 5.49 -4.81
CA ALA A 130 12.17 6.68 -5.20
C ALA A 130 13.07 6.44 -6.42
N SER A 131 13.55 5.21 -6.62
CA SER A 131 14.35 4.85 -7.79
C SER A 131 13.50 4.70 -9.05
N LEU A 132 12.30 4.11 -8.92
CA LEU A 132 11.32 4.06 -10.02
C LEU A 132 10.82 5.47 -10.40
N GLY A 133 10.62 6.34 -9.41
CA GLY A 133 10.26 7.75 -9.63
C GLY A 133 11.36 8.57 -10.31
N ALA A 134 12.63 8.15 -10.18
CA ALA A 134 13.77 8.78 -10.81
C ALA A 134 14.02 8.33 -12.28
N HIS A 135 13.26 7.34 -12.76
CA HIS A 135 13.29 6.91 -14.15
C HIS A 135 12.82 8.02 -15.09
N SER A 136 13.37 8.11 -16.33
CA SER A 136 12.96 9.13 -17.31
C SER A 136 11.47 9.01 -17.71
N LYS A 137 10.87 7.84 -17.53
CA LYS A 137 9.44 7.57 -17.75
C LYS A 137 8.77 7.02 -16.48
N PRO A 138 8.60 7.84 -15.44
CA PRO A 138 8.14 7.36 -14.14
C PRO A 138 6.73 6.74 -14.19
N ARG A 139 5.83 7.24 -15.05
CA ARG A 139 4.50 6.66 -15.24
C ARG A 139 4.54 5.21 -15.72
N GLU A 140 5.42 4.91 -16.68
CA GLU A 140 5.61 3.54 -17.17
C GLU A 140 6.22 2.65 -16.06
N ALA A 141 7.20 3.17 -15.32
CA ALA A 141 7.83 2.45 -14.21
C ALA A 141 6.82 2.09 -13.10
N PHE A 142 5.96 3.01 -12.70
CA PHE A 142 4.91 2.75 -11.71
C PHE A 142 3.83 1.80 -12.24
N ASN A 143 3.49 1.84 -13.52
CA ASN A 143 2.56 0.86 -14.11
C ASN A 143 3.14 -0.57 -14.04
N TRP A 144 4.43 -0.75 -14.32
CA TRP A 144 5.10 -2.04 -14.14
C TRP A 144 5.14 -2.47 -12.68
N MET A 145 5.35 -1.53 -11.75
CA MET A 145 5.29 -1.81 -10.32
C MET A 145 3.91 -2.33 -9.89
N LEU A 146 2.83 -1.68 -10.32
CA LEU A 146 1.47 -2.10 -9.98
C LEU A 146 1.14 -3.49 -10.56
N LEU A 147 1.58 -3.77 -11.80
CA LEU A 147 1.43 -5.09 -12.40
C LEU A 147 2.19 -6.16 -11.61
N ALA A 148 3.45 -5.89 -11.30
CA ALA A 148 4.29 -6.80 -10.52
C ALA A 148 3.69 -7.02 -9.12
N PHE A 149 3.21 -5.97 -8.47
CA PHE A 149 2.57 -6.03 -7.16
C PHE A 149 1.35 -6.97 -7.14
N ALA A 150 0.44 -6.86 -8.11
CA ALA A 150 -0.74 -7.73 -8.14
C ALA A 150 -0.38 -9.19 -8.44
N ILE A 151 0.66 -9.44 -9.26
CA ILE A 151 1.17 -10.80 -9.49
C ILE A 151 1.81 -11.36 -8.22
N SER A 152 2.65 -10.57 -7.53
CA SER A 152 3.27 -10.97 -6.27
C SER A 152 2.22 -11.30 -5.22
N GLN A 153 1.23 -10.44 -5.06
CA GLN A 153 0.13 -10.65 -4.12
C GLN A 153 -0.59 -11.98 -4.37
N PHE A 154 -0.93 -12.28 -5.63
CA PHE A 154 -1.52 -13.55 -5.99
C PHE A 154 -0.61 -14.74 -5.62
N LEU A 155 0.68 -14.66 -5.99
CA LEU A 155 1.63 -15.75 -5.73
C LEU A 155 1.88 -15.95 -4.23
N GLU A 156 1.99 -14.88 -3.46
CA GLU A 156 2.20 -14.95 -2.02
C GLU A 156 0.98 -15.51 -1.29
N LEU A 157 -0.22 -15.12 -1.66
CA LEU A 157 -1.46 -15.68 -1.11
C LEU A 157 -1.66 -17.16 -1.48
N GLN A 158 -1.06 -17.64 -2.57
CA GLN A 158 -1.03 -19.06 -2.90
C GLN A 158 0.06 -19.82 -2.12
N LEU A 159 1.19 -19.19 -1.83
CA LEU A 159 2.35 -19.85 -1.21
C LEU A 159 2.27 -19.88 0.32
N ILE A 160 1.95 -18.74 0.94
CA ILE A 160 2.08 -18.52 2.40
C ILE A 160 1.21 -19.49 3.21
N PRO A 161 -0.05 -19.82 2.83
CA PRO A 161 -0.86 -20.79 3.60
C PRO A 161 -0.25 -22.19 3.70
N HIS A 162 0.70 -22.54 2.84
CA HIS A 162 1.38 -23.83 2.86
C HIS A 162 2.66 -23.83 3.70
N LEU A 163 3.05 -22.69 4.25
CA LEU A 163 4.28 -22.56 5.03
C LEU A 163 3.97 -22.61 6.54
N SER A 164 4.92 -23.18 7.31
CA SER A 164 4.92 -22.95 8.75
C SER A 164 5.26 -21.49 9.05
N MET A 165 4.95 -21.02 10.27
CA MET A 165 5.28 -19.65 10.67
C MET A 165 6.77 -19.34 10.51
N ASN A 166 7.63 -20.26 10.92
CA ASN A 166 9.07 -20.16 10.66
C ASN A 166 9.39 -20.15 9.17
N GLY A 167 8.66 -20.93 8.37
CA GLY A 167 8.80 -20.93 6.90
C GLY A 167 8.46 -19.57 6.30
N ILE A 168 7.45 -18.87 6.81
CA ILE A 168 7.07 -17.52 6.38
C ILE A 168 8.20 -16.52 6.69
N TYR A 169 8.73 -16.53 7.93
CA TYR A 169 9.84 -15.65 8.28
C TYR A 169 11.11 -15.96 7.47
N LEU A 170 11.43 -17.23 7.23
CA LEU A 170 12.55 -17.63 6.37
C LEU A 170 12.34 -17.24 4.90
N PHE A 171 11.12 -17.32 4.41
CA PHE A 171 10.77 -16.83 3.07
C PHE A 171 11.08 -15.32 2.93
N PHE A 172 10.66 -14.50 3.90
CA PHE A 172 11.00 -13.09 3.90
C PHE A 172 12.51 -12.85 3.97
N ILE A 173 13.22 -13.55 4.86
CA ILE A 173 14.70 -13.47 4.95
C ILE A 173 15.34 -13.80 3.60
N ALA A 174 14.91 -14.89 2.97
CA ALA A 174 15.47 -15.35 1.69
C ALA A 174 15.30 -14.28 0.59
N THR A 175 14.14 -13.62 0.50
CA THR A 175 13.90 -12.55 -0.49
C THR A 175 14.81 -11.34 -0.28
N TYR A 176 15.08 -10.94 0.98
CA TYR A 176 16.06 -9.90 1.30
C TYR A 176 17.49 -10.33 0.99
N VAL A 177 17.87 -11.58 1.32
CA VAL A 177 19.22 -12.12 1.03
C VAL A 177 19.48 -12.15 -0.48
N VAL A 178 18.50 -12.57 -1.28
CA VAL A 178 18.61 -12.55 -2.76
C VAL A 178 18.90 -11.13 -3.30
N THR A 179 18.46 -10.10 -2.62
CA THR A 179 18.71 -8.70 -3.04
C THR A 179 20.17 -8.27 -2.80
N LEU A 180 20.85 -8.80 -1.76
CA LEU A 180 22.16 -8.31 -1.30
C LEU A 180 23.22 -8.14 -2.43
N PRO A 181 23.45 -9.13 -3.30
CA PRO A 181 24.47 -9.00 -4.35
C PRO A 181 24.14 -7.91 -5.39
N PHE A 182 22.85 -7.56 -5.51
CA PHE A 182 22.35 -6.63 -6.51
C PHE A 182 22.23 -5.18 -5.99
N VAL A 183 22.36 -4.94 -4.68
CA VAL A 183 22.26 -3.58 -4.11
C VAL A 183 23.21 -2.58 -4.79
N ARG A 184 24.37 -3.05 -5.25
CA ARG A 184 25.35 -2.24 -5.98
C ARG A 184 24.85 -1.70 -7.32
N LEU A 185 23.76 -2.29 -7.87
CA LEU A 185 23.12 -1.77 -9.09
C LEU A 185 22.31 -0.49 -8.84
N ILE A 186 21.97 -0.19 -7.58
CA ILE A 186 21.23 1.04 -7.24
C ILE A 186 22.18 2.23 -7.45
N PRO A 187 21.80 3.22 -8.30
CA PRO A 187 22.62 4.40 -8.50
C PRO A 187 22.79 5.20 -7.21
N THR A 188 24.03 5.59 -6.92
CA THR A 188 24.37 6.38 -5.72
C THR A 188 24.13 7.87 -5.92
N THR A 189 24.18 8.34 -7.15
CA THR A 189 23.93 9.73 -7.51
C THR A 189 22.44 9.97 -7.71
N ASN A 190 21.95 11.07 -7.18
CA ASN A 190 20.61 11.53 -7.55
C ASN A 190 20.61 11.87 -9.05
N PRO A 191 19.47 11.63 -9.75
CA PRO A 191 19.37 12.06 -11.14
C PRO A 191 19.70 13.56 -11.18
N PRO A 192 20.32 14.05 -12.28
CA PRO A 192 20.44 15.47 -12.49
C PRO A 192 19.03 16.03 -12.27
N THR A 193 18.91 16.93 -11.32
CA THR A 193 17.63 17.62 -11.12
C THR A 193 17.36 18.24 -12.49
N ALA A 194 16.44 17.64 -13.25
CA ALA A 194 15.92 18.32 -14.43
C ALA A 194 15.49 19.66 -13.87
N ALA A 195 16.20 20.68 -14.27
CA ALA A 195 15.97 22.03 -13.81
C ALA A 195 14.46 22.24 -13.96
N GLN A 196 13.74 22.32 -12.84
CA GLN A 196 12.41 22.85 -12.83
C GLN A 196 12.57 24.35 -13.12
N ASP A 197 13.04 24.64 -14.36
CA ASP A 197 13.19 25.98 -14.91
C ASP A 197 11.84 26.59 -15.31
N THR A 198 10.81 26.21 -14.65
CA THR A 198 9.64 27.06 -14.54
C THR A 198 9.59 27.55 -13.09
N PRO A 199 9.65 28.86 -12.84
CA PRO A 199 9.24 29.41 -11.58
C PRO A 199 7.76 29.09 -11.44
N THR A 200 7.47 27.89 -10.96
CA THR A 200 6.12 27.58 -10.52
C THR A 200 5.90 28.54 -9.36
N GLU A 201 5.12 29.60 -9.60
CA GLU A 201 4.65 30.44 -8.52
C GLU A 201 4.36 29.53 -7.33
N SER A 202 4.97 29.84 -6.20
CA SER A 202 4.85 29.11 -4.94
C SER A 202 3.38 29.18 -4.45
N ARG A 203 2.48 28.55 -5.21
CA ARG A 203 1.09 28.40 -4.81
C ARG A 203 1.05 27.34 -3.73
N ARG A 204 0.71 27.75 -2.52
CA ARG A 204 0.44 26.83 -1.43
C ARG A 204 -0.67 25.85 -1.85
N PRO A 205 -0.60 24.56 -1.45
CA PRO A 205 -1.67 23.62 -1.70
C PRO A 205 -3.00 24.19 -1.23
N THR A 206 -4.04 23.95 -2.00
CA THR A 206 -5.38 24.41 -1.61
C THR A 206 -5.85 23.65 -0.38
N LEU A 207 -6.69 24.26 0.45
CA LEU A 207 -7.35 23.54 1.54
C LEU A 207 -8.05 22.26 1.05
N LEU A 208 -8.58 22.31 -0.16
CA LEU A 208 -9.26 21.19 -0.81
C LEU A 208 -8.32 19.98 -1.02
N ALA A 209 -7.06 20.22 -1.39
CA ALA A 209 -6.07 19.15 -1.54
C ALA A 209 -5.77 18.48 -0.18
N TRP A 210 -5.65 19.26 0.89
CA TRP A 210 -5.44 18.71 2.24
C TRP A 210 -6.66 17.94 2.78
N VAL A 211 -7.87 18.41 2.48
CA VAL A 211 -9.10 17.65 2.81
C VAL A 211 -9.13 16.33 2.01
N GLY A 212 -8.71 16.33 0.74
CA GLY A 212 -8.54 15.12 -0.06
C GLY A 212 -7.53 14.13 0.53
N ILE A 213 -6.39 14.62 1.03
CA ILE A 213 -5.40 13.79 1.76
C ILE A 213 -6.03 13.18 3.02
N GLY A 214 -6.79 13.96 3.81
CA GLY A 214 -7.52 13.43 4.97
C GLY A 214 -8.55 12.36 4.58
N ALA A 215 -9.25 12.54 3.46
CA ALA A 215 -10.18 11.54 2.94
C ALA A 215 -9.49 10.23 2.52
N ILE A 216 -8.25 10.32 1.99
CA ILE A 216 -7.43 9.14 1.68
C ILE A 216 -7.09 8.38 2.97
N VAL A 217 -6.65 9.06 4.03
CA VAL A 217 -6.41 8.40 5.34
C VAL A 217 -7.64 7.62 5.78
N VAL A 218 -8.81 8.26 5.76
CA VAL A 218 -10.07 7.65 6.22
C VAL A 218 -10.46 6.46 5.33
N ALA A 219 -10.34 6.57 4.01
CA ALA A 219 -10.62 5.47 3.10
C ALA A 219 -9.69 4.27 3.36
N TYR A 220 -8.42 4.53 3.67
CA TYR A 220 -7.43 3.49 3.91
C TYR A 220 -7.54 2.84 5.30
N ILE A 221 -8.29 3.43 6.25
CA ILE A 221 -8.71 2.74 7.48
C ILE A 221 -9.58 1.53 7.12
N ASN A 222 -10.54 1.69 6.19
CA ASN A 222 -11.30 0.56 5.68
C ASN A 222 -10.38 -0.50 5.06
N ILE A 223 -9.48 -0.09 4.17
CA ILE A 223 -8.59 -1.02 3.45
C ILE A 223 -7.75 -1.84 4.42
N GLY A 224 -7.12 -1.18 5.41
CA GLY A 224 -6.32 -1.87 6.42
C GLY A 224 -7.12 -2.79 7.31
N ALA A 225 -8.27 -2.33 7.84
CA ALA A 225 -9.12 -3.13 8.71
C ALA A 225 -9.75 -4.32 7.99
N TYR A 226 -10.25 -4.11 6.78
CA TYR A 226 -10.83 -5.18 5.96
C TYR A 226 -9.79 -6.24 5.61
N TRP A 227 -8.66 -5.81 5.03
CA TRP A 227 -7.63 -6.70 4.52
C TRP A 227 -7.00 -7.56 5.63
N SER A 228 -6.80 -7.00 6.82
CA SER A 228 -6.25 -7.75 7.95
C SER A 228 -7.22 -8.78 8.56
N ASN A 229 -8.54 -8.67 8.32
CA ASN A 229 -9.52 -9.46 9.03
C ASN A 229 -10.37 -10.39 8.15
N ILE A 230 -10.34 -10.23 6.83
CA ILE A 230 -11.29 -10.91 5.94
C ILE A 230 -11.17 -12.44 5.95
N GLU A 231 -9.96 -12.99 6.08
CA GLU A 231 -9.72 -14.43 6.18
C GLU A 231 -10.16 -14.97 7.53
N LEU A 232 -9.73 -14.33 8.62
CA LEU A 232 -10.12 -14.69 9.99
C LEU A 232 -11.65 -14.64 10.19
N ALA A 233 -12.30 -13.64 9.61
CA ALA A 233 -13.76 -13.52 9.67
C ALA A 233 -14.47 -14.65 8.90
N ALA A 234 -13.91 -15.09 7.79
CA ALA A 234 -14.46 -16.20 7.02
C ALA A 234 -14.41 -17.51 7.84
N GLU A 235 -13.30 -17.77 8.50
CA GLU A 235 -13.13 -18.94 9.37
C GLU A 235 -14.05 -18.86 10.60
N ALA A 236 -14.11 -17.69 11.26
CA ALA A 236 -15.02 -17.46 12.38
C ALA A 236 -16.51 -17.64 12.00
N ALA A 237 -16.86 -17.35 10.74
CA ALA A 237 -18.21 -17.61 10.20
C ALA A 237 -18.44 -19.08 9.80
N GLY A 238 -17.45 -19.97 9.99
CA GLY A 238 -17.53 -21.40 9.70
C GLY A 238 -17.31 -21.76 8.22
N LEU A 239 -16.72 -20.87 7.43
CA LEU A 239 -16.29 -21.19 6.07
C LEU A 239 -14.96 -21.96 6.13
N ASP A 240 -14.74 -22.85 5.15
CA ASP A 240 -13.47 -23.55 5.04
C ASP A 240 -12.33 -22.57 4.76
N GLY A 241 -11.31 -22.56 5.60
CA GLY A 241 -10.18 -21.61 5.52
C GLY A 241 -9.41 -21.72 4.20
N ASN A 242 -9.16 -22.97 3.70
CA ASN A 242 -8.47 -23.16 2.44
C ASN A 242 -9.29 -22.61 1.26
N TRP A 243 -10.61 -22.83 1.29
CA TRP A 243 -11.50 -22.27 0.27
C TRP A 243 -11.51 -20.74 0.34
N ALA A 244 -11.59 -20.15 1.54
CA ALA A 244 -11.58 -18.70 1.73
C ALA A 244 -10.28 -18.07 1.22
N ALA A 245 -9.12 -18.66 1.57
CA ALA A 245 -7.81 -18.22 1.08
C ALA A 245 -7.72 -18.26 -0.45
N GLN A 246 -8.24 -19.34 -1.09
CA GLN A 246 -8.28 -19.44 -2.55
C GLN A 246 -9.19 -18.36 -3.18
N VAL A 247 -10.36 -18.10 -2.61
CA VAL A 247 -11.25 -17.02 -3.08
C VAL A 247 -10.53 -15.67 -2.99
N ILE A 248 -9.89 -15.37 -1.86
CA ILE A 248 -9.14 -14.12 -1.66
C ILE A 248 -8.04 -14.00 -2.75
N ALA A 249 -7.22 -15.04 -2.92
CA ALA A 249 -6.12 -15.03 -3.88
C ALA A 249 -6.60 -14.80 -5.33
N TRP A 250 -7.64 -15.50 -5.78
CA TRP A 250 -8.17 -15.32 -7.13
C TRP A 250 -8.85 -13.96 -7.33
N CYS A 251 -9.55 -13.45 -6.32
CA CYS A 251 -10.23 -12.15 -6.40
C CYS A 251 -9.24 -10.97 -6.48
N VAL A 252 -8.00 -11.11 -5.99
CA VAL A 252 -6.95 -10.10 -6.17
C VAL A 252 -6.73 -9.75 -7.63
N LEU A 253 -6.86 -10.71 -8.54
CA LEU A 253 -6.69 -10.46 -9.98
C LEU A 253 -7.76 -9.50 -10.55
N LEU A 254 -8.90 -9.31 -9.86
CA LEU A 254 -9.92 -8.33 -10.25
C LEU A 254 -9.44 -6.89 -10.09
N SER A 255 -8.36 -6.64 -9.34
CA SER A 255 -7.70 -5.34 -9.25
C SER A 255 -7.24 -4.83 -10.62
N PHE A 256 -6.81 -5.73 -11.53
CA PHE A 256 -6.53 -5.36 -12.92
C PHE A 256 -7.78 -4.83 -13.62
N GLY A 257 -8.92 -5.52 -13.43
CA GLY A 257 -10.20 -5.05 -13.95
C GLY A 257 -10.57 -3.67 -13.44
N GLY A 258 -10.37 -3.41 -12.15
CA GLY A 258 -10.56 -2.11 -11.51
C GLY A 258 -9.69 -1.02 -12.15
N CYS A 259 -8.40 -1.28 -12.35
CA CYS A 259 -7.46 -0.36 -12.96
C CYS A 259 -7.85 -0.01 -14.41
N PHE A 260 -8.12 -1.02 -15.26
CA PHE A 260 -8.53 -0.80 -16.64
C PHE A 260 -9.85 -0.05 -16.75
N THR A 261 -10.82 -0.41 -15.90
CA THR A 261 -12.13 0.27 -15.85
C THR A 261 -11.97 1.72 -15.41
N ALA A 262 -11.16 1.99 -14.38
CA ALA A 262 -10.87 3.34 -13.93
C ALA A 262 -10.30 4.20 -15.06
N MET A 263 -9.29 3.71 -15.79
CA MET A 263 -8.69 4.41 -16.92
C MET A 263 -9.66 4.65 -18.08
N TRP A 264 -10.58 3.70 -18.32
CA TRP A 264 -11.59 3.84 -19.37
C TRP A 264 -12.66 4.86 -19.00
N VAL A 265 -13.11 4.84 -17.73
CA VAL A 265 -14.13 5.76 -17.22
C VAL A 265 -13.59 7.20 -17.16
N LEU A 266 -12.30 7.40 -16.80
CA LEU A 266 -11.63 8.71 -16.83
C LEU A 266 -11.62 9.38 -18.20
N LYS A 267 -11.75 8.62 -19.29
CA LYS A 267 -11.89 9.20 -20.64
C LYS A 267 -13.27 9.81 -20.91
N LYS A 268 -14.28 9.50 -20.08
CA LYS A 268 -15.67 9.87 -20.29
C LYS A 268 -16.25 10.75 -19.19
N PHE A 269 -15.72 10.65 -17.98
CA PHE A 269 -16.22 11.29 -16.78
C PHE A 269 -15.09 11.93 -15.99
N ASP A 270 -15.37 13.07 -15.37
CA ASP A 270 -14.47 13.72 -14.43
C ASP A 270 -14.28 12.86 -13.17
N TYR A 271 -13.30 13.22 -12.33
CA TYR A 271 -12.91 12.44 -11.15
C TYR A 271 -14.03 12.27 -10.12
N ASP A 272 -14.93 13.22 -9.98
CA ASP A 272 -15.85 13.30 -8.84
C ASP A 272 -16.94 12.22 -8.84
N ARG A 273 -17.73 12.14 -9.93
CA ARG A 273 -18.92 11.26 -9.96
C ARG A 273 -18.58 9.77 -9.88
N PRO A 274 -17.60 9.25 -10.64
CA PRO A 274 -17.22 7.85 -10.53
C PRO A 274 -16.68 7.52 -9.15
N LEU A 275 -15.93 8.43 -8.51
CA LEU A 275 -15.40 8.24 -7.16
C LEU A 275 -16.52 8.10 -6.13
N LEU A 276 -17.54 8.97 -6.18
CA LEU A 276 -18.69 8.89 -5.27
C LEU A 276 -19.44 7.56 -5.46
N PHE A 277 -19.69 7.16 -6.70
CA PHE A 277 -20.37 5.90 -7.00
C PHE A 277 -19.58 4.69 -6.49
N THR A 278 -18.25 4.67 -6.67
CA THR A 278 -17.41 3.58 -6.18
C THR A 278 -17.38 3.50 -4.66
N PHE A 279 -17.40 4.62 -3.95
CA PHE A 279 -17.53 4.58 -2.48
C PHE A 279 -18.88 4.06 -2.01
N VAL A 280 -19.98 4.36 -2.70
CA VAL A 280 -21.29 3.73 -2.40
C VAL A 280 -21.20 2.22 -2.55
N LEU A 281 -20.61 1.73 -3.64
CA LEU A 281 -20.42 0.30 -3.85
C LEU A 281 -19.48 -0.32 -2.79
N MET A 282 -18.43 0.39 -2.39
CA MET A 282 -17.51 -0.07 -1.34
C MET A 282 -18.24 -0.20 0.01
N VAL A 283 -19.04 0.79 0.41
CA VAL A 283 -19.84 0.73 1.64
C VAL A 283 -20.77 -0.49 1.62
N LEU A 284 -21.43 -0.75 0.48
CA LEU A 284 -22.31 -1.90 0.32
C LEU A 284 -21.50 -3.22 0.38
N ALA A 285 -20.38 -3.30 -0.36
CA ALA A 285 -19.58 -4.51 -0.44
C ALA A 285 -19.03 -4.95 0.92
N VAL A 286 -18.52 -4.00 1.73
CA VAL A 286 -17.98 -4.33 3.06
C VAL A 286 -19.07 -4.39 4.13
N GLY A 287 -20.07 -3.53 4.05
CA GLY A 287 -21.16 -3.46 5.03
C GLY A 287 -22.07 -4.68 5.04
N LEU A 288 -22.26 -5.34 3.88
CA LEU A 288 -23.07 -6.57 3.81
C LEU A 288 -22.51 -7.69 4.69
N LEU A 289 -21.19 -7.76 4.87
CA LEU A 289 -20.57 -8.77 5.74
C LEU A 289 -20.97 -8.61 7.21
N ALA A 290 -21.21 -7.39 7.68
CA ALA A 290 -21.62 -7.13 9.06
C ALA A 290 -23.02 -7.65 9.40
N PHE A 291 -23.88 -7.83 8.39
CA PHE A 291 -25.28 -8.23 8.61
C PHE A 291 -25.58 -9.66 8.17
N ASN A 292 -24.83 -10.19 7.21
CA ASN A 292 -25.09 -11.50 6.64
C ASN A 292 -23.82 -12.11 6.06
N PHE A 293 -23.04 -12.78 6.91
CA PHE A 293 -21.81 -13.43 6.50
C PHE A 293 -22.08 -14.83 5.93
N THR A 294 -22.30 -14.91 4.64
CA THR A 294 -22.46 -16.17 3.90
C THR A 294 -21.36 -16.30 2.84
N ALA A 295 -21.13 -17.54 2.35
CA ALA A 295 -20.16 -17.78 1.29
C ALA A 295 -20.39 -16.88 0.05
N ALA A 296 -21.63 -16.66 -0.35
CA ALA A 296 -21.97 -15.82 -1.49
C ALA A 296 -21.65 -14.33 -1.24
N VAL A 297 -21.97 -13.81 -0.04
CA VAL A 297 -21.67 -12.43 0.35
C VAL A 297 -20.16 -12.25 0.51
N PHE A 298 -19.45 -13.24 1.05
CA PHE A 298 -17.99 -13.23 1.15
C PHE A 298 -17.35 -13.11 -0.23
N VAL A 299 -17.68 -14.00 -1.18
CA VAL A 299 -17.14 -13.93 -2.55
C VAL A 299 -17.46 -12.59 -3.21
N PHE A 300 -18.70 -12.11 -3.10
CA PHE A 300 -19.09 -10.81 -3.64
C PHE A 300 -18.28 -9.68 -3.03
N SER A 301 -18.14 -9.65 -1.69
CA SER A 301 -17.41 -8.61 -0.98
C SER A 301 -15.93 -8.60 -1.37
N VAL A 302 -15.26 -9.76 -1.36
CA VAL A 302 -13.82 -9.86 -1.71
C VAL A 302 -13.58 -9.46 -3.16
N ALA A 303 -14.44 -9.89 -4.07
CA ALA A 303 -14.36 -9.53 -5.48
C ALA A 303 -14.53 -8.01 -5.69
N MET A 304 -15.58 -7.44 -5.10
CA MET A 304 -15.84 -6.00 -5.19
C MET A 304 -14.75 -5.18 -4.50
N PHE A 305 -14.30 -5.60 -3.32
CA PHE A 305 -13.25 -4.90 -2.59
C PHE A 305 -11.99 -4.75 -3.43
N ASN A 306 -11.47 -5.85 -3.99
CA ASN A 306 -10.24 -5.82 -4.80
C ASN A 306 -10.41 -4.98 -6.08
N PHE A 307 -11.56 -5.08 -6.75
CA PHE A 307 -11.86 -4.26 -7.92
C PHE A 307 -11.95 -2.78 -7.57
N LEU A 308 -12.69 -2.42 -6.52
CA LEU A 308 -12.96 -1.04 -6.14
C LEU A 308 -11.76 -0.37 -5.49
N TRP A 309 -10.91 -1.10 -4.75
CA TRP A 309 -9.72 -0.52 -4.11
C TRP A 309 -8.84 0.20 -5.13
N ILE A 310 -8.39 -0.51 -6.17
CA ILE A 310 -7.54 0.09 -7.20
C ILE A 310 -8.28 1.16 -8.00
N PHE A 311 -9.58 0.96 -8.26
CA PHE A 311 -10.40 1.97 -8.91
C PHE A 311 -10.42 3.28 -8.09
N ILE A 312 -10.70 3.21 -6.80
CA ILE A 312 -10.72 4.35 -5.87
C ILE A 312 -9.37 5.06 -5.86
N ASP A 313 -8.26 4.31 -5.79
CA ASP A 313 -6.91 4.89 -5.76
C ASP A 313 -6.62 5.78 -6.95
N VAL A 314 -6.93 5.31 -8.16
CA VAL A 314 -6.72 6.09 -9.39
C VAL A 314 -7.45 7.44 -9.30
N TYR A 315 -8.69 7.43 -8.79
CA TYR A 315 -9.51 8.63 -8.68
C TYR A 315 -9.10 9.55 -7.53
N GLN A 316 -8.74 9.00 -6.38
CA GLN A 316 -8.27 9.80 -5.24
C GLN A 316 -6.97 10.51 -5.55
N MET A 317 -5.98 9.78 -6.07
CA MET A 317 -4.68 10.36 -6.44
C MET A 317 -4.83 11.41 -7.54
N GLY A 318 -5.65 11.12 -8.55
CA GLY A 318 -5.94 12.07 -9.61
C GLY A 318 -6.63 13.34 -9.10
N GLY A 319 -7.63 13.21 -8.24
CA GLY A 319 -8.37 14.34 -7.65
C GLY A 319 -7.47 15.26 -6.82
N VAL A 320 -6.61 14.70 -5.96
CA VAL A 320 -5.63 15.49 -5.20
C VAL A 320 -4.64 16.20 -6.12
N SER A 321 -4.14 15.51 -7.16
CA SER A 321 -3.19 16.09 -8.11
C SER A 321 -3.80 17.25 -8.92
N VAL A 322 -5.09 17.20 -9.24
CA VAL A 322 -5.81 18.29 -9.92
C VAL A 322 -6.04 19.47 -8.97
N ALA A 323 -6.35 19.20 -7.70
CA ALA A 323 -6.57 20.22 -6.67
C ALA A 323 -5.28 20.91 -6.21
N ASP A 324 -4.14 20.23 -6.35
CA ASP A 324 -2.81 20.71 -5.94
C ASP A 324 -1.90 20.95 -7.14
N ARG A 325 -1.96 22.14 -7.70
CA ARG A 325 -1.06 22.56 -8.79
C ARG A 325 0.42 22.70 -8.36
N SER A 326 0.70 22.75 -7.05
CA SER A 326 2.07 22.81 -6.52
C SER A 326 2.75 21.44 -6.47
N GLY A 327 1.98 20.35 -6.51
CA GLY A 327 2.47 18.97 -6.33
C GLY A 327 2.88 18.61 -4.90
N SER A 328 2.83 19.56 -3.96
CA SER A 328 3.32 19.33 -2.60
C SER A 328 2.36 18.46 -1.78
N ALA A 329 1.04 18.63 -1.92
CA ALA A 329 0.06 17.74 -1.26
C ALA A 329 0.07 16.34 -1.88
N ALA A 330 0.23 16.24 -3.21
CA ALA A 330 0.31 14.94 -3.89
C ALA A 330 1.47 14.07 -3.36
N ALA A 331 2.57 14.68 -2.91
CA ALA A 331 3.68 13.96 -2.29
C ALA A 331 3.30 13.29 -0.94
N PHE A 332 2.23 13.72 -0.29
CA PHE A 332 1.74 13.11 0.97
C PHE A 332 0.79 11.93 0.74
N ILE A 333 0.36 11.65 -0.49
CA ILE A 333 -0.56 10.53 -0.78
C ILE A 333 -0.07 9.19 -0.21
N PRO A 334 1.17 8.73 -0.47
CA PRO A 334 1.63 7.45 0.08
C PRO A 334 1.66 7.44 1.61
N GLY A 335 1.99 8.59 2.22
CA GLY A 335 1.94 8.74 3.68
C GLY A 335 0.51 8.64 4.23
N ALA A 336 -0.47 9.24 3.56
CA ALA A 336 -1.88 9.16 3.95
C ALA A 336 -2.41 7.72 3.84
N GLN A 337 -2.06 7.03 2.75
CA GLN A 337 -2.39 5.62 2.55
C GLN A 337 -1.79 4.73 3.64
N GLY A 338 -0.48 4.87 3.89
CA GLY A 338 0.22 4.10 4.92
C GLY A 338 -0.31 4.35 6.33
N LEU A 339 -0.64 5.60 6.66
CA LEU A 339 -1.25 5.94 7.95
C LEU A 339 -2.63 5.28 8.10
N GLY A 340 -3.48 5.36 7.08
CA GLY A 340 -4.80 4.73 7.11
C GLY A 340 -4.70 3.21 7.25
N GLN A 341 -3.81 2.57 6.48
CA GLN A 341 -3.55 1.12 6.57
C GLN A 341 -3.04 0.70 7.95
N THR A 342 -2.25 1.51 8.61
CA THR A 342 -1.78 1.27 9.99
C THR A 342 -2.91 1.38 11.01
N VAL A 343 -3.72 2.44 10.90
CA VAL A 343 -4.83 2.70 11.84
C VAL A 343 -5.94 1.67 11.69
N GLY A 344 -6.14 1.11 10.50
CA GLY A 344 -7.20 0.14 10.22
C GLY A 344 -7.17 -1.08 11.13
N PRO A 345 -6.12 -1.90 11.12
CA PRO A 345 -6.03 -3.08 12.01
C PRO A 345 -6.04 -2.70 13.49
N PHE A 346 -5.41 -1.59 13.87
CA PHE A 346 -5.49 -1.11 15.26
C PHE A 346 -6.93 -0.80 15.67
N ALA A 347 -7.69 -0.09 14.85
CA ALA A 347 -9.09 0.19 15.13
C ALA A 347 -9.94 -1.10 15.15
N ALA A 348 -9.65 -2.06 14.27
CA ALA A 348 -10.27 -3.39 14.28
C ALA A 348 -9.99 -4.12 15.59
N SER A 349 -8.75 -4.08 16.11
CA SER A 349 -8.42 -4.69 17.40
C SER A 349 -9.27 -4.13 18.54
N LEU A 350 -9.59 -2.83 18.52
CA LEU A 350 -10.44 -2.19 19.53
C LEU A 350 -11.92 -2.64 19.43
N MET A 351 -12.41 -2.96 18.22
CA MET A 351 -13.76 -3.52 18.04
C MET A 351 -13.84 -4.93 18.60
N LEU A 352 -12.83 -5.75 18.28
CA LEU A 352 -12.73 -7.14 18.78
C LEU A 352 -12.56 -7.16 20.31
N GLU A 353 -11.71 -6.32 20.88
CA GLU A 353 -11.50 -6.22 22.33
C GLU A 353 -12.78 -5.83 23.10
N ARG A 354 -13.64 -5.03 22.49
CA ARG A 354 -14.94 -4.65 23.06
C ARG A 354 -16.02 -5.72 22.90
N GLY A 355 -15.68 -6.86 22.29
CA GLY A 355 -16.61 -7.96 22.06
C GLY A 355 -17.61 -7.73 20.92
N TRP A 356 -17.35 -6.76 20.02
CA TRP A 356 -18.23 -6.49 18.86
C TRP A 356 -18.00 -7.47 17.71
N GLY A 357 -16.98 -8.35 17.82
CA GLY A 357 -16.67 -9.36 16.82
C GLY A 357 -16.31 -8.77 15.46
N PHE A 358 -16.27 -9.64 14.45
CA PHE A 358 -16.00 -9.21 13.07
C PHE A 358 -17.12 -8.36 12.47
N ASP A 359 -18.37 -8.51 12.94
CA ASP A 359 -19.46 -7.61 12.54
C ASP A 359 -19.11 -6.16 12.85
N GLY A 360 -18.58 -5.90 14.06
CA GLY A 360 -18.09 -4.59 14.46
C GLY A 360 -16.93 -4.08 13.57
N VAL A 361 -16.04 -4.97 13.14
CA VAL A 361 -14.95 -4.62 12.22
C VAL A 361 -15.51 -4.21 10.86
N PHE A 362 -16.47 -4.94 10.29
CA PHE A 362 -17.05 -4.58 8.99
C PHE A 362 -17.95 -3.34 9.07
N VAL A 363 -18.62 -3.10 10.21
CA VAL A 363 -19.28 -1.80 10.47
C VAL A 363 -18.28 -0.67 10.48
N LEU A 364 -17.12 -0.82 11.14
CA LEU A 364 -16.02 0.17 11.09
C LEU A 364 -15.57 0.43 9.66
N CYS A 365 -15.35 -0.62 8.86
CA CYS A 365 -14.97 -0.53 7.45
C CYS A 365 -16.01 0.26 6.62
N ALA A 366 -17.29 -0.05 6.81
CA ALA A 366 -18.39 0.64 6.13
C ALA A 366 -18.49 2.11 6.56
N LEU A 367 -18.35 2.40 7.86
CA LEU A 367 -18.35 3.77 8.38
C LEU A 367 -17.15 4.60 7.89
N ALA A 368 -15.96 4.02 7.81
CA ALA A 368 -14.78 4.67 7.24
C ALA A 368 -15.02 5.03 5.77
N SER A 369 -15.52 4.07 4.98
CA SER A 369 -15.87 4.31 3.56
C SER A 369 -16.98 5.33 3.40
N ALA A 370 -18.03 5.30 4.24
CA ALA A 370 -19.12 6.28 4.23
C ALA A 370 -18.63 7.68 4.63
N THR A 371 -17.70 7.77 5.59
CA THR A 371 -17.07 9.05 5.96
C THR A 371 -16.25 9.61 4.81
N ALA A 372 -15.46 8.78 4.12
CA ALA A 372 -14.73 9.20 2.93
C ALA A 372 -15.71 9.66 1.82
N LEU A 373 -16.79 8.93 1.58
CA LEU A 373 -17.86 9.31 0.66
C LEU A 373 -18.44 10.69 1.02
N LEU A 374 -18.74 10.93 2.28
CA LEU A 374 -19.25 12.21 2.75
C LEU A 374 -18.26 13.34 2.48
N ILE A 375 -16.98 13.17 2.80
CA ILE A 375 -15.93 14.16 2.54
C ILE A 375 -15.85 14.47 1.05
N TYR A 376 -15.80 13.46 0.17
CA TYR A 376 -15.76 13.67 -1.28
C TYR A 376 -17.05 14.29 -1.83
N THR A 377 -18.19 13.99 -1.24
CA THR A 377 -19.47 14.65 -1.58
C THR A 377 -19.44 16.14 -1.25
N LEU A 378 -18.90 16.52 -0.10
CA LEU A 378 -18.71 17.92 0.29
C LEU A 378 -17.73 18.64 -0.64
N ILE A 379 -16.62 17.97 -1.02
CA ILE A 379 -15.67 18.48 -2.01
C ILE A 379 -16.39 18.75 -3.34
N TYR A 380 -17.17 17.78 -3.83
CA TYR A 380 -17.92 17.88 -5.08
C TYR A 380 -18.84 19.11 -5.11
N PHE A 381 -19.67 19.28 -4.08
CA PHE A 381 -20.57 20.44 -4.02
C PHE A 381 -19.84 21.77 -3.86
N THR A 382 -18.74 21.82 -3.11
CA THR A 382 -17.93 23.02 -2.94
C THR A 382 -17.26 23.44 -4.25
N CYS A 383 -16.79 22.50 -5.06
CA CYS A 383 -16.18 22.81 -6.35
C CYS A 383 -17.20 23.25 -7.39
N ARG A 384 -18.40 22.65 -7.38
CA ARG A 384 -19.45 22.97 -8.36
C ARG A 384 -20.04 24.39 -8.21
N HIS A 385 -19.99 24.96 -7.01
CA HIS A 385 -20.50 26.30 -6.71
C HIS A 385 -19.46 27.40 -6.87
N ARG A 386 -18.22 27.11 -7.25
CA ARG A 386 -17.24 28.14 -7.62
C ARG A 386 -17.31 28.35 -9.12
N PRO A 387 -17.77 29.52 -9.61
CA PRO A 387 -17.64 29.86 -11.03
C PRO A 387 -16.16 29.80 -11.40
N VAL A 388 -15.85 29.13 -12.50
CA VAL A 388 -14.51 29.15 -13.10
C VAL A 388 -14.23 30.62 -13.44
N VAL A 389 -13.39 31.28 -12.64
CA VAL A 389 -12.80 32.58 -12.91
C VAL A 389 -11.50 32.40 -13.65
#